data_ae54e209d2f31524edc8ffc5b52577cf
#
_entry.id   ae54e209d2f31524edc8ffc5b52577cf
#
_cell.length_a   1.000
_cell.length_b   1.000
_cell.length_c   1.000
_cell.angle_alpha   90.00
_cell.angle_beta   90.00
_cell.angle_gamma   90.00
#
_symmetry.space_group_name_H-M   'P 1'
#
loop_
_entity.id
_entity.type
_entity.pdbx_description
1 polymer ?
#
loop_
_entity_poly.entity_id
_entity_poly.type
_entity_poly.pdbx_seq_one_letter_code
_entity_poly.pdbx_strand_id
1 'polypeptide(L)'
;VLSGTKPELRSSTHYFFKLSDPKAVQFLRDWTSGNGADGKPRVQPEVLAKDQEWLGEGAELEDWDISRDAPYFGIPIPDAPGKYFYVWLDAPVGYLASLKSYFNSIGKNFDEFLMDPKTEQIHFIGKDIIYFHTLFWPAMLHFAGKPYRVPDHIYAHGFVTVGGLKMSKSRGTGIDPLKYLNLGMDPEWLRY
;
A
#
# COMPACT_ATOMS: atom_id res chain seq x y z
N VAL A 1 -14.08 -10.29 -20.78
CA VAL A 1 -14.64 -10.62 -19.46
C VAL A 1 -14.49 -12.12 -19.25
N LEU A 2 -13.75 -12.55 -18.23
CA LEU A 2 -13.37 -13.96 -18.02
C LEU A 2 -14.57 -14.88 -17.75
N SER A 3 -15.62 -14.38 -17.10
CA SER A 3 -16.81 -15.17 -16.75
C SER A 3 -17.89 -15.20 -17.83
N GLY A 4 -17.84 -14.30 -18.81
CA GLY A 4 -18.93 -14.12 -19.79
C GLY A 4 -20.25 -13.60 -19.18
N THR A 5 -20.28 -13.34 -17.88
CA THR A 5 -21.49 -12.89 -17.18
C THR A 5 -21.77 -11.42 -17.46
N LYS A 6 -23.03 -11.08 -17.72
CA LYS A 6 -23.46 -9.70 -17.89
C LYS A 6 -23.55 -9.02 -16.51
N PRO A 7 -22.91 -7.85 -16.29
CA PRO A 7 -23.01 -7.14 -15.02
C PRO A 7 -24.42 -6.56 -14.81
N GLU A 8 -24.87 -6.54 -13.56
CA GLU A 8 -26.11 -5.90 -13.14
C GLU A 8 -25.79 -4.69 -12.28
N LEU A 9 -26.53 -3.60 -12.47
CA LEU A 9 -26.43 -2.42 -11.62
C LEU A 9 -27.20 -2.68 -10.32
N ARG A 10 -26.54 -2.54 -9.18
CA ARG A 10 -27.12 -2.68 -7.83
C ARG A 10 -26.65 -1.54 -6.94
N SER A 11 -27.50 -1.13 -5.99
CA SER A 11 -27.15 -0.14 -4.96
C SER A 11 -26.83 -0.86 -3.66
N SER A 12 -25.81 -0.38 -2.96
CA SER A 12 -25.40 -0.87 -1.65
C SER A 12 -24.87 0.29 -0.80
N THR A 13 -24.98 0.17 0.53
CA THR A 13 -24.35 1.13 1.45
C THR A 13 -22.87 0.80 1.57
N HIS A 14 -22.02 1.81 1.43
CA HIS A 14 -20.57 1.68 1.55
C HIS A 14 -20.01 2.59 2.63
N TYR A 15 -18.86 2.19 3.19
CA TYR A 15 -18.09 2.96 4.16
C TYR A 15 -16.88 3.54 3.49
N PHE A 16 -16.59 4.82 3.75
CA PHE A 16 -15.50 5.54 3.14
C PHE A 16 -14.54 6.05 4.20
N PHE A 17 -13.24 5.91 3.95
CA PHE A 17 -12.23 6.68 4.67
C PHE A 17 -12.20 8.09 4.08
N LYS A 18 -12.41 9.09 4.92
CA LYS A 18 -12.53 10.49 4.49
C LYS A 18 -11.18 11.10 4.14
N LEU A 19 -10.61 10.64 3.03
CA LEU A 19 -9.31 11.08 2.56
C LEU A 19 -9.36 12.53 2.05
N SER A 20 -10.55 13.00 1.62
CA SER A 20 -10.81 14.38 1.20
C SER A 20 -10.87 15.40 2.37
N ASP A 21 -10.78 14.95 3.63
CA ASP A 21 -10.77 15.86 4.77
C ASP A 21 -9.59 16.86 4.62
N PRO A 22 -9.83 18.18 4.76
CA PRO A 22 -8.79 19.20 4.61
C PRO A 22 -7.54 18.95 5.46
N LYS A 23 -7.70 18.35 6.66
CA LYS A 23 -6.56 17.97 7.52
C LYS A 23 -5.75 16.83 6.93
N ALA A 24 -6.43 15.85 6.31
CA ALA A 24 -5.76 14.74 5.64
C ALA A 24 -5.00 15.24 4.41
N VAL A 25 -5.64 16.05 3.58
CA VAL A 25 -5.03 16.65 2.38
C VAL A 25 -3.81 17.49 2.76
N GLN A 26 -3.93 18.36 3.76
CA GLN A 26 -2.82 19.20 4.21
C GLN A 26 -1.66 18.35 4.75
N PHE A 27 -1.95 17.36 5.60
CA PHE A 27 -0.95 16.44 6.10
C PHE A 27 -0.22 15.72 4.96
N LEU A 28 -0.95 15.21 3.96
CA LEU A 28 -0.36 14.49 2.84
C LEU A 28 0.50 15.39 1.95
N ARG A 29 0.08 16.63 1.71
CA ARG A 29 0.89 17.63 0.99
C ARG A 29 2.22 17.88 1.68
N ASP A 30 2.18 18.14 2.99
CA ASP A 30 3.36 18.41 3.80
C ASP A 30 4.26 17.18 3.90
N TRP A 31 3.66 16.00 4.06
CA TRP A 31 4.39 14.76 4.21
C TRP A 31 5.08 14.33 2.90
N THR A 32 4.39 14.35 1.76
CA THR A 32 4.96 13.92 0.45
C THR A 32 6.04 14.87 -0.05
N SER A 33 5.92 16.17 0.23
CA SER A 33 6.93 17.18 -0.13
C SER A 33 8.05 17.34 0.91
N GLY A 34 7.91 16.69 2.05
CA GLY A 34 8.87 16.79 3.17
C GLY A 34 10.04 15.83 3.07
N ASN A 35 10.93 15.94 4.06
CA ASN A 35 12.09 15.07 4.21
C ASN A 35 11.90 14.07 5.36
N GLY A 36 12.56 12.90 5.26
CA GLY A 36 12.73 11.98 6.36
C GLY A 36 13.66 12.51 7.45
N ALA A 37 13.85 11.75 8.51
CA ALA A 37 14.73 12.10 9.63
C ALA A 37 16.21 12.25 9.19
N ASP A 38 16.60 11.58 8.12
CA ASP A 38 17.95 11.63 7.51
C ASP A 38 18.16 12.87 6.62
N GLY A 39 17.16 13.74 6.50
CA GLY A 39 17.18 14.95 5.66
C GLY A 39 16.94 14.73 4.17
N LYS A 40 16.73 13.49 3.73
CA LYS A 40 16.44 13.18 2.32
C LYS A 40 14.93 13.24 2.03
N PRO A 41 14.54 13.50 0.76
CA PRO A 41 13.13 13.46 0.37
C PRO A 41 12.45 12.15 0.76
N ARG A 42 11.20 12.22 1.22
CA ARG A 42 10.42 11.02 1.59
C ARG A 42 10.04 10.17 0.41
N VAL A 43 9.84 10.79 -0.74
CA VAL A 43 9.49 10.12 -1.99
C VAL A 43 10.41 10.57 -3.12
N GLN A 44 10.55 9.74 -4.13
CA GLN A 44 11.33 10.06 -5.33
C GLN A 44 10.64 11.18 -6.14
N PRO A 45 11.37 11.97 -6.94
CA PRO A 45 10.79 13.05 -7.76
C PRO A 45 9.64 12.61 -8.65
N GLU A 46 9.73 11.40 -9.25
CA GLU A 46 8.71 10.84 -10.12
C GLU A 46 7.45 10.46 -9.34
N VAL A 47 7.61 9.99 -8.11
CA VAL A 47 6.51 9.68 -7.19
C VAL A 47 5.83 10.97 -6.74
N LEU A 48 6.61 11.98 -6.36
CA LEU A 48 6.07 13.29 -5.99
C LEU A 48 5.30 13.92 -7.15
N ALA A 49 5.81 13.85 -8.37
CA ALA A 49 5.10 14.34 -9.55
C ALA A 49 3.74 13.62 -9.74
N LYS A 50 3.70 12.31 -9.46
CA LYS A 50 2.45 11.55 -9.48
C LYS A 50 1.50 11.95 -8.35
N ASP A 51 2.02 12.15 -7.14
CA ASP A 51 1.22 12.59 -5.99
C ASP A 51 0.59 13.98 -6.23
N GLN A 52 1.26 14.87 -6.96
CA GLN A 52 0.72 16.18 -7.31
C GLN A 52 -0.52 16.11 -8.23
N GLU A 53 -0.72 15.05 -8.98
CA GLU A 53 -1.96 14.85 -9.74
C GLU A 53 -3.18 14.74 -8.81
N TRP A 54 -3.01 14.25 -7.58
CA TRP A 54 -4.08 14.08 -6.58
C TRP A 54 -4.09 15.16 -5.49
N LEU A 55 -2.92 15.74 -5.19
CA LEU A 55 -2.74 16.67 -4.09
C LEU A 55 -2.46 18.11 -4.54
N GLY A 56 -2.18 18.31 -5.83
CA GLY A 56 -1.82 19.62 -6.38
C GLY A 56 -2.92 20.66 -6.25
N GLU A 57 -2.61 21.89 -6.62
CA GLU A 57 -3.56 23.00 -6.60
C GLU A 57 -4.71 22.74 -7.59
N GLY A 58 -5.94 22.83 -7.10
CA GLY A 58 -7.14 22.54 -7.89
C GLY A 58 -7.48 21.05 -8.04
N ALA A 59 -6.68 20.13 -7.51
CA ALA A 59 -7.03 18.71 -7.44
C ALA A 59 -8.02 18.46 -6.30
N GLU A 60 -8.99 17.58 -6.56
CA GLU A 60 -9.93 17.11 -5.55
C GLU A 60 -9.59 15.64 -5.22
N LEU A 61 -9.09 15.41 -4.01
CA LEU A 61 -8.84 14.07 -3.51
C LEU A 61 -10.18 13.47 -3.06
N GLU A 62 -10.56 12.35 -3.66
CA GLU A 62 -11.80 11.65 -3.33
C GLU A 62 -11.67 10.82 -2.06
N ASP A 63 -12.81 10.61 -1.38
CA ASP A 63 -12.91 9.66 -0.27
C ASP A 63 -12.74 8.24 -0.80
N TRP A 64 -12.14 7.39 0.01
CA TRP A 64 -11.83 6.03 -0.42
C TRP A 64 -12.79 5.00 0.16
N ASP A 65 -13.45 4.23 -0.73
CA ASP A 65 -14.33 3.12 -0.36
C ASP A 65 -13.52 1.96 0.26
N ILE A 66 -13.71 1.78 1.56
CA ILE A 66 -13.03 0.77 2.38
C ILE A 66 -13.89 -0.47 2.63
N SER A 67 -15.07 -0.57 2.03
CA SER A 67 -16.02 -1.66 2.27
C SER A 67 -16.27 -2.53 1.04
N ARG A 68 -16.62 -3.78 1.28
CA ARG A 68 -17.08 -4.73 0.25
C ARG A 68 -18.26 -5.52 0.77
N ASP A 69 -19.20 -5.86 -0.13
CA ASP A 69 -20.37 -6.69 0.17
C ASP A 69 -20.03 -8.18 0.16
N ALA A 70 -20.76 -8.94 0.96
CA ALA A 70 -20.75 -10.40 0.83
C ALA A 70 -21.27 -10.85 -0.57
N PRO A 71 -20.73 -11.97 -1.13
CA PRO A 71 -19.66 -12.81 -0.58
C PRO A 71 -18.28 -12.19 -0.86
N TYR A 72 -17.50 -11.97 0.18
CA TYR A 72 -16.16 -11.41 0.09
C TYR A 72 -15.25 -12.07 1.14
N PHE A 73 -14.03 -12.42 0.74
CA PHE A 73 -13.02 -12.92 1.67
C PHE A 73 -12.27 -11.73 2.28
N GLY A 74 -12.51 -11.44 3.54
CA GLY A 74 -11.91 -10.29 4.23
C GLY A 74 -12.29 -10.25 5.71
N ILE A 75 -11.82 -9.21 6.39
CA ILE A 75 -12.11 -8.95 7.80
C ILE A 75 -13.51 -8.28 7.87
N PRO A 76 -14.46 -8.82 8.66
CA PRO A 76 -15.76 -8.18 8.84
C PRO A 76 -15.62 -6.77 9.45
N ILE A 77 -16.42 -5.83 8.96
CA ILE A 77 -16.51 -4.50 9.57
C ILE A 77 -17.39 -4.63 10.84
N PRO A 78 -16.88 -4.19 12.01
CA PRO A 78 -17.68 -4.17 13.24
C PRO A 78 -19.01 -3.43 13.05
N ASP A 79 -20.07 -3.93 13.65
CA ASP A 79 -21.43 -3.35 13.61
C ASP A 79 -22.03 -3.15 12.20
N ALA A 80 -21.46 -3.79 11.18
CA ALA A 80 -21.92 -3.73 9.79
C ALA A 80 -22.11 -5.14 9.18
N PRO A 81 -23.21 -5.85 9.48
CA PRO A 81 -23.45 -7.20 9.01
C PRO A 81 -23.37 -7.32 7.47
N GLY A 82 -22.64 -8.32 6.98
CA GLY A 82 -22.44 -8.55 5.54
C GLY A 82 -21.47 -7.60 4.85
N LYS A 83 -20.78 -6.75 5.61
CA LYS A 83 -19.75 -5.85 5.11
C LYS A 83 -18.38 -6.29 5.59
N TYR A 84 -17.40 -6.14 4.71
CA TYR A 84 -16.00 -6.51 4.94
C TYR A 84 -15.10 -5.36 4.59
N PHE A 85 -13.95 -5.25 5.27
CA PHE A 85 -12.93 -4.30 4.86
C PHE A 85 -12.35 -4.69 3.51
N TYR A 86 -12.14 -3.68 2.69
CA TYR A 86 -11.44 -3.85 1.42
C TYR A 86 -9.98 -4.22 1.65
N VAL A 87 -9.46 -5.11 0.82
CA VAL A 87 -8.10 -5.68 0.95
C VAL A 87 -6.98 -4.63 1.10
N TRP A 88 -7.12 -3.45 0.51
CA TRP A 88 -6.13 -2.39 0.65
C TRP A 88 -6.23 -1.61 1.96
N LEU A 89 -7.24 -1.85 2.78
CA LEU A 89 -7.23 -1.40 4.17
C LEU A 89 -6.43 -2.37 5.05
N ASP A 90 -6.65 -3.67 4.92
CA ASP A 90 -6.03 -4.68 5.77
C ASP A 90 -4.62 -5.08 5.31
N ALA A 91 -4.33 -5.06 4.00
CA ALA A 91 -3.04 -5.45 3.46
C ALA A 91 -1.85 -4.63 4.03
N PRO A 92 -1.90 -3.29 4.08
CA PRO A 92 -0.83 -2.52 4.72
C PRO A 92 -0.72 -2.75 6.24
N VAL A 93 -1.84 -3.03 6.92
CA VAL A 93 -1.83 -3.44 8.34
C VAL A 93 -1.05 -4.74 8.53
N GLY A 94 -1.03 -5.59 7.51
CA GLY A 94 -0.21 -6.82 7.48
C GLY A 94 1.28 -6.58 7.72
N TYR A 95 1.82 -5.43 7.32
CA TYR A 95 3.21 -5.05 7.61
C TYR A 95 3.45 -4.95 9.12
N LEU A 96 2.55 -4.26 9.82
CA LEU A 96 2.62 -4.09 11.27
C LEU A 96 2.32 -5.41 12.01
N ALA A 97 1.34 -6.16 11.54
CA ALA A 97 0.98 -7.46 12.12
C ALA A 97 2.13 -8.47 12.03
N SER A 98 2.78 -8.55 10.87
CA SER A 98 3.96 -9.39 10.64
C SER A 98 5.13 -8.99 11.54
N LEU A 99 5.42 -7.70 11.62
CA LEU A 99 6.48 -7.17 12.47
C LEU A 99 6.18 -7.43 13.96
N LYS A 100 4.95 -7.18 14.40
CA LYS A 100 4.52 -7.47 15.77
C LYS A 100 4.64 -8.96 16.12
N SER A 101 4.25 -9.83 15.22
CA SER A 101 4.41 -11.28 15.39
C SER A 101 5.88 -11.66 15.56
N TYR A 102 6.76 -11.10 14.74
CA TYR A 102 8.20 -11.32 14.86
C TYR A 102 8.74 -10.82 16.22
N PHE A 103 8.40 -9.60 16.63
CA PHE A 103 8.85 -9.06 17.91
C PHE A 103 8.38 -9.90 19.11
N ASN A 104 7.14 -10.36 19.06
CA ASN A 104 6.62 -11.30 20.08
C ASN A 104 7.42 -12.60 20.14
N SER A 105 7.81 -13.14 18.97
CA SER A 105 8.57 -14.39 18.89
C SER A 105 9.99 -14.29 19.50
N ILE A 106 10.57 -13.10 19.50
CA ILE A 106 11.90 -12.84 20.07
C ILE A 106 11.86 -12.15 21.44
N GLY A 107 10.67 -12.03 22.04
CA GLY A 107 10.49 -11.44 23.37
C GLY A 107 10.80 -9.94 23.46
N LYS A 108 10.67 -9.20 22.35
CA LYS A 108 10.88 -7.74 22.29
C LYS A 108 9.57 -6.99 22.22
N ASN A 109 9.58 -5.74 22.68
CA ASN A 109 8.42 -4.87 22.65
C ASN A 109 8.30 -4.17 21.29
N PHE A 110 7.22 -4.47 20.59
CA PHE A 110 6.91 -3.89 19.27
C PHE A 110 6.63 -2.39 19.34
N ASP A 111 5.89 -1.93 20.35
CA ASP A 111 5.49 -0.52 20.47
C ASP A 111 6.70 0.36 20.81
N GLU A 112 7.59 -0.11 21.66
CA GLU A 112 8.85 0.57 21.96
C GLU A 112 9.72 0.70 20.71
N PHE A 113 9.79 -0.36 19.90
CA PHE A 113 10.53 -0.32 18.63
C PHE A 113 9.96 0.71 17.66
N LEU A 114 8.64 0.76 17.48
CA LEU A 114 8.01 1.76 16.62
C LEU A 114 8.19 3.19 17.09
N MET A 115 8.24 3.39 18.42
CA MET A 115 8.41 4.72 19.02
C MET A 115 9.86 5.16 19.14
N ASP A 116 10.83 4.27 18.91
CA ASP A 116 12.24 4.64 18.96
C ASP A 116 12.55 5.64 17.82
N PRO A 117 13.07 6.83 18.15
CA PRO A 117 13.42 7.84 17.16
C PRO A 117 14.51 7.41 16.18
N LYS A 118 15.25 6.35 16.49
CA LYS A 118 16.27 5.75 15.60
C LYS A 118 15.68 4.73 14.62
N THR A 119 14.42 4.33 14.80
CA THR A 119 13.76 3.41 13.89
C THR A 119 13.32 4.18 12.64
N GLU A 120 13.71 3.69 11.48
CA GLU A 120 13.24 4.17 10.19
C GLU A 120 12.28 3.14 9.57
N GLN A 121 11.22 3.64 8.95
CA GLN A 121 10.27 2.83 8.19
C GLN A 121 10.39 3.16 6.71
N ILE A 122 10.90 2.21 5.93
CA ILE A 122 11.14 2.36 4.50
C ILE A 122 10.30 1.35 3.73
N HIS A 123 9.57 1.81 2.72
CA HIS A 123 8.78 0.96 1.84
C HIS A 123 9.39 0.92 0.44
N PHE A 124 9.58 -0.29 -0.09
CA PHE A 124 9.90 -0.53 -1.50
C PHE A 124 8.68 -1.12 -2.18
N ILE A 125 8.13 -0.43 -3.17
CA ILE A 125 6.84 -0.76 -3.78
C ILE A 125 6.90 -0.71 -5.30
N GLY A 126 5.99 -1.43 -5.95
CA GLY A 126 5.72 -1.26 -7.38
C GLY A 126 4.95 0.04 -7.67
N LYS A 127 5.19 0.65 -8.80
CA LYS A 127 4.56 1.93 -9.20
C LYS A 127 3.02 1.89 -9.25
N ASP A 128 2.42 0.73 -9.36
CA ASP A 128 0.97 0.53 -9.43
C ASP A 128 0.27 0.65 -8.06
N ILE A 129 1.03 0.71 -6.98
CA ILE A 129 0.51 0.88 -5.62
C ILE A 129 1.00 2.17 -4.93
N ILE A 130 1.47 3.15 -5.71
CA ILE A 130 1.87 4.46 -5.19
C ILE A 130 0.72 5.07 -4.41
N TYR A 131 -0.47 5.19 -4.98
CA TYR A 131 -1.64 5.78 -4.35
C TYR A 131 -1.88 5.26 -2.92
N PHE A 132 -1.78 3.93 -2.72
CA PHE A 132 -2.02 3.32 -1.41
C PHE A 132 -0.91 3.61 -0.40
N HIS A 133 0.32 3.81 -0.84
CA HIS A 133 1.48 3.97 0.03
C HIS A 133 1.89 5.43 0.24
N THR A 134 1.51 6.34 -0.64
CA THR A 134 1.82 7.77 -0.48
C THR A 134 0.63 8.60 0.01
N LEU A 135 -0.60 8.11 -0.14
CA LEU A 135 -1.79 8.82 0.32
C LEU A 135 -2.50 8.09 1.46
N PHE A 136 -3.05 6.91 1.17
CA PHE A 136 -3.92 6.24 2.11
C PHE A 136 -3.17 5.73 3.36
N TRP A 137 -2.10 4.98 3.19
CA TRP A 137 -1.35 4.40 4.30
C TRP A 137 -0.75 5.44 5.25
N PRO A 138 -0.07 6.51 4.78
CA PRO A 138 0.39 7.58 5.65
C PRO A 138 -0.75 8.29 6.39
N ALA A 139 -1.86 8.59 5.73
CA ALA A 139 -3.03 9.19 6.39
C ALA A 139 -3.58 8.27 7.49
N MET A 140 -3.74 6.99 7.20
CA MET A 140 -4.22 6.00 8.17
C MET A 140 -3.34 5.94 9.42
N LEU A 141 -2.01 5.87 9.26
CA LEU A 141 -1.06 5.83 10.37
C LEU A 141 -1.04 7.14 11.16
N HIS A 142 -1.10 8.28 10.46
CA HIS A 142 -1.12 9.60 11.08
C HIS A 142 -2.34 9.77 11.99
N PHE A 143 -3.52 9.43 11.52
CA PHE A 143 -4.76 9.57 12.28
C PHE A 143 -4.99 8.45 13.31
N ALA A 144 -4.37 7.28 13.13
CA ALA A 144 -4.34 6.25 14.17
C ALA A 144 -3.50 6.69 15.38
N GLY A 145 -2.49 7.51 15.17
CA GLY A 145 -1.64 8.03 16.23
C GLY A 145 -0.70 6.98 16.84
N LYS A 146 -0.11 7.32 17.99
CA LYS A 146 0.85 6.44 18.68
C LYS A 146 0.25 5.06 19.02
N PRO A 147 1.02 3.97 18.93
CA PRO A 147 2.47 3.92 18.66
C PRO A 147 2.84 3.99 17.18
N TYR A 148 1.83 4.04 16.29
CA TYR A 148 2.04 4.03 14.84
C TYR A 148 2.70 5.32 14.36
N ARG A 149 3.59 5.17 13.39
CA ARG A 149 4.28 6.29 12.75
C ARG A 149 4.21 6.16 11.24
N VAL A 150 4.22 7.28 10.57
CA VAL A 150 4.23 7.33 9.10
C VAL A 150 5.60 6.88 8.58
N PRO A 151 5.66 6.32 7.36
CA PRO A 151 6.93 5.94 6.74
C PRO A 151 7.90 7.12 6.61
N ASP A 152 9.19 6.84 6.77
CA ASP A 152 10.24 7.82 6.55
C ASP A 152 10.53 7.98 5.05
N HIS A 153 10.54 6.86 4.30
CA HIS A 153 10.78 6.88 2.87
C HIS A 153 9.91 5.85 2.13
N ILE A 154 9.53 6.22 0.89
CA ILE A 154 8.87 5.32 -0.05
C ILE A 154 9.63 5.35 -1.38
N TYR A 155 10.10 4.19 -1.81
CA TYR A 155 10.77 3.98 -3.09
C TYR A 155 9.89 3.14 -4.00
N ALA A 156 9.50 3.73 -5.14
CA ALA A 156 8.70 3.05 -6.15
C ALA A 156 9.59 2.60 -7.32
N HIS A 157 9.42 1.35 -7.73
CA HIS A 157 10.09 0.82 -8.91
C HIS A 157 9.11 0.55 -10.04
N GLY A 158 9.63 0.55 -11.28
CA GLY A 158 8.88 0.19 -12.48
C GLY A 158 8.49 -1.29 -12.52
N PHE A 159 7.76 -1.68 -13.55
CA PHE A 159 7.47 -3.09 -13.78
C PHE A 159 8.71 -3.82 -14.27
N VAL A 160 8.90 -5.04 -13.78
CA VAL A 160 9.87 -5.96 -14.35
C VAL A 160 9.36 -6.42 -15.73
N THR A 161 10.22 -6.32 -16.73
CA THR A 161 9.89 -6.67 -18.11
C THR A 161 10.76 -7.82 -18.60
N VAL A 162 10.22 -8.63 -19.51
CA VAL A 162 10.95 -9.67 -20.22
C VAL A 162 10.83 -9.39 -21.71
N GLY A 163 11.96 -9.22 -22.40
CA GLY A 163 11.96 -8.84 -23.82
C GLY A 163 11.22 -7.51 -24.09
N GLY A 164 11.26 -6.55 -23.16
CA GLY A 164 10.56 -5.26 -23.26
C GLY A 164 9.05 -5.31 -22.95
N LEU A 165 8.50 -6.50 -22.66
CA LEU A 165 7.09 -6.67 -22.34
C LEU A 165 6.88 -6.86 -20.84
N LYS A 166 5.82 -6.22 -20.29
CA LYS A 166 5.39 -6.45 -18.89
C LYS A 166 5.11 -7.93 -18.66
N MET A 167 5.65 -8.50 -17.61
CA MET A 167 5.34 -9.88 -17.19
C MET A 167 3.85 -10.01 -16.88
N SER A 168 3.21 -11.02 -17.49
CA SER A 168 1.79 -11.31 -17.32
C SER A 168 1.54 -12.82 -17.42
N LYS A 169 0.92 -13.38 -16.38
CA LYS A 169 0.53 -14.79 -16.36
C LYS A 169 -0.45 -15.12 -17.50
N SER A 170 -1.44 -14.25 -17.73
CA SER A 170 -2.46 -14.45 -18.78
C SER A 170 -1.91 -14.37 -20.21
N ARG A 171 -0.78 -13.67 -20.40
CA ARG A 171 -0.11 -13.54 -21.70
C ARG A 171 1.06 -14.52 -21.88
N GLY A 172 1.41 -15.29 -20.85
CA GLY A 172 2.55 -16.20 -20.88
C GLY A 172 3.92 -15.51 -20.98
N THR A 173 4.00 -14.21 -20.67
CA THR A 173 5.24 -13.43 -20.75
C THR A 173 6.03 -13.43 -19.42
N GLY A 174 5.59 -14.20 -18.43
CA GLY A 174 6.27 -14.34 -17.15
C GLY A 174 7.36 -15.42 -17.16
N ILE A 175 8.35 -15.26 -16.29
CA ILE A 175 9.30 -16.34 -15.97
C ILE A 175 8.66 -17.19 -14.87
N ASP A 176 8.54 -18.49 -15.13
CA ASP A 176 8.13 -19.46 -14.10
C ASP A 176 9.33 -19.71 -13.15
N PRO A 177 9.26 -19.32 -11.88
CA PRO A 177 10.37 -19.50 -10.94
C PRO A 177 10.77 -20.96 -10.74
N LEU A 178 9.80 -21.87 -10.73
CA LEU A 178 10.10 -23.30 -10.56
C LEU A 178 10.83 -23.86 -11.78
N LYS A 179 10.39 -23.47 -12.98
CA LYS A 179 11.08 -23.88 -14.21
C LYS A 179 12.49 -23.31 -14.26
N TYR A 180 12.68 -22.06 -13.84
CA TYR A 180 14.00 -21.41 -13.75
C TYR A 180 14.93 -22.18 -12.81
N LEU A 181 14.47 -22.54 -11.60
CA LEU A 181 15.23 -23.29 -10.62
C LEU A 181 15.55 -24.70 -11.09
N ASN A 182 14.60 -25.38 -11.75
CA ASN A 182 14.80 -26.72 -12.30
C ASN A 182 15.86 -26.79 -13.42
N LEU A 183 16.17 -25.64 -14.04
CA LEU A 183 17.28 -25.51 -14.99
C LEU A 183 18.64 -25.34 -14.29
N GLY A 184 18.68 -25.37 -12.95
CA GLY A 184 19.89 -25.19 -12.16
C GLY A 184 20.37 -23.74 -12.03
N MET A 185 19.48 -22.78 -12.34
CA MET A 185 19.81 -21.35 -12.25
C MET A 185 19.71 -20.86 -10.80
N ASP A 186 20.63 -19.97 -10.42
CA ASP A 186 20.64 -19.37 -9.10
C ASP A 186 19.48 -18.35 -8.96
N PRO A 187 18.63 -18.43 -7.90
CA PRO A 187 17.56 -17.51 -7.69
C PRO A 187 18.01 -16.04 -7.51
N GLU A 188 19.22 -15.81 -7.02
CA GLU A 188 19.74 -14.44 -6.84
C GLU A 188 19.99 -13.74 -8.19
N TRP A 189 20.33 -14.49 -9.24
CA TRP A 189 20.47 -13.89 -10.59
C TRP A 189 19.14 -13.37 -11.14
N LEU A 190 18.03 -14.00 -10.75
CA LEU A 190 16.70 -13.54 -11.17
C LEU A 190 16.21 -12.34 -10.34
N ARG A 191 16.69 -12.21 -9.11
CA ARG A 191 16.35 -11.09 -8.21
C ARG A 191 17.13 -9.82 -8.55
N TYR A 192 18.36 -9.96 -8.99
CA TYR A 192 19.22 -8.84 -9.40
C TYR A 192 18.80 -8.29 -10.77
#